data_ed1a9b80e2c3463c5bef5cf674e30172
#
_entry.id   ed1a9b80e2c3463c5bef5cf674e30172
#
_cell.length_a   1.000
_cell.length_b   1.000
_cell.length_c   1.000
_cell.angle_alpha   90.00
_cell.angle_beta   90.00
_cell.angle_gamma   90.00
#
_symmetry.space_group_name_H-M   'P 1'
#
loop_
_entity.id
_entity.type
_entity.pdbx_description
1 polymer ?
#
loop_
_entity_poly.entity_id
_entity_poly.type
_entity_poly.pdbx_seq_one_letter_code
_entity_poly.pdbx_strand_id
1 'polypeptide(L)'
;MEETGNSLRQPLPQRVYGSFIYWLSITAAMICTIAPVVAIALPHKNIMDPHYLFYAIWQGKTSEAVWQEVGGGFPGGHFWLNSLTSGDGFMQLGLVLGCSCACVALLGVAIAYLRAKPRAYGWALVSLFVASLVILAALGIYHV
;
A
#
# COMPACT_ATOMS: atom_id res chain seq x y z
N MET A 1 -10.11 -20.80 -41.85
CA MET A 1 -8.87 -20.85 -41.04
C MET A 1 -8.57 -19.51 -40.40
N GLU A 2 -9.56 -18.89 -39.70
CA GLU A 2 -9.50 -17.48 -39.24
C GLU A 2 -9.96 -17.30 -37.78
N GLU A 3 -10.02 -18.38 -37.00
CA GLU A 3 -10.47 -18.31 -35.57
C GLU A 3 -9.33 -18.26 -34.53
N THR A 4 -8.08 -18.35 -34.94
CA THR A 4 -6.95 -18.45 -33.99
C THR A 4 -6.42 -17.12 -33.49
N GLY A 5 -6.83 -15.99 -34.04
CA GLY A 5 -6.31 -14.65 -33.68
C GLY A 5 -6.99 -13.98 -32.49
N ASN A 6 -8.20 -14.42 -32.10
CA ASN A 6 -9.01 -13.75 -31.07
C ASN A 6 -8.95 -14.40 -29.69
N SER A 7 -8.43 -15.63 -29.60
CA SER A 7 -8.37 -16.41 -28.35
C SER A 7 -7.23 -15.98 -27.40
N LEU A 8 -6.28 -15.18 -27.85
CA LEU A 8 -5.12 -14.74 -27.07
C LEU A 8 -5.30 -13.37 -26.39
N ARG A 9 -6.41 -12.67 -26.65
CA ARG A 9 -6.66 -11.40 -25.96
C ARG A 9 -7.24 -11.65 -24.57
N GLN A 10 -6.47 -11.31 -23.56
CA GLN A 10 -6.93 -11.37 -22.17
C GLN A 10 -8.22 -10.55 -21.98
N PRO A 11 -9.19 -11.07 -21.20
CA PRO A 11 -10.41 -10.36 -20.86
C PRO A 11 -10.14 -8.99 -20.25
N LEU A 12 -10.97 -7.99 -20.55
CA LEU A 12 -10.82 -6.63 -20.05
C LEU A 12 -10.62 -6.55 -18.52
N PRO A 13 -11.40 -7.27 -17.68
CA PRO A 13 -11.21 -7.21 -16.23
C PRO A 13 -9.82 -7.67 -15.78
N GLN A 14 -9.29 -8.72 -16.40
CA GLN A 14 -7.95 -9.24 -16.08
C GLN A 14 -6.84 -8.25 -16.44
N ARG A 15 -6.97 -7.58 -17.59
CA ARG A 15 -6.03 -6.52 -17.99
C ARG A 15 -6.08 -5.33 -17.06
N VAL A 16 -7.28 -4.91 -16.65
CA VAL A 16 -7.47 -3.80 -15.71
C VAL A 16 -6.84 -4.14 -14.36
N TYR A 17 -7.13 -5.33 -13.81
CA TYR A 17 -6.52 -5.79 -12.56
C TYR A 17 -4.99 -5.79 -12.61
N GLY A 18 -4.44 -6.47 -13.62
CA GLY A 18 -3.00 -6.57 -13.79
C GLY A 18 -2.32 -5.21 -13.96
N SER A 19 -2.95 -4.28 -14.68
CA SER A 19 -2.41 -2.92 -14.87
C SER A 19 -2.38 -2.13 -13.56
N PHE A 20 -3.42 -2.18 -12.74
CA PHE A 20 -3.44 -1.51 -11.44
C PHE A 20 -2.40 -2.09 -10.50
N ILE A 21 -2.34 -3.41 -10.35
CA ILE A 21 -1.34 -4.07 -9.51
C ILE A 21 0.07 -3.69 -9.96
N TYR A 22 0.36 -3.79 -11.26
CA TYR A 22 1.68 -3.51 -11.82
C TYR A 22 2.14 -2.08 -11.49
N TRP A 23 1.35 -1.08 -11.85
CA TRP A 23 1.76 0.32 -11.68
C TRP A 23 1.81 0.75 -10.21
N LEU A 24 0.82 0.34 -9.40
CA LEU A 24 0.81 0.68 -7.98
C LEU A 24 1.95 0.01 -7.22
N SER A 25 2.26 -1.26 -7.53
CA SER A 25 3.36 -1.97 -6.88
C SER A 25 4.72 -1.39 -7.25
N ILE A 26 4.94 -1.03 -8.53
CA ILE A 26 6.17 -0.36 -8.94
C ILE A 26 6.31 0.99 -8.24
N THR A 27 5.25 1.79 -8.22
CA THR A 27 5.27 3.10 -7.55
C THR A 27 5.57 2.95 -6.06
N ALA A 28 4.91 2.01 -5.38
CA ALA A 28 5.16 1.70 -3.98
C ALA A 28 6.62 1.26 -3.73
N ALA A 29 7.15 0.37 -4.58
CA ALA A 29 8.52 -0.11 -4.48
C ALA A 29 9.54 1.04 -4.68
N MET A 30 9.31 1.92 -5.63
CA MET A 30 10.15 3.11 -5.85
C MET A 30 10.15 4.03 -4.62
N ILE A 31 8.97 4.32 -4.05
CA ILE A 31 8.85 5.12 -2.84
C ILE A 31 9.62 4.46 -1.69
N CYS A 32 9.41 3.17 -1.44
CA CYS A 32 10.09 2.42 -0.38
C CYS A 32 11.62 2.33 -0.59
N THR A 33 12.10 2.43 -1.82
CA THR A 33 13.54 2.45 -2.12
C THR A 33 14.15 3.83 -1.90
N ILE A 34 13.41 4.89 -2.24
CA ILE A 34 13.89 6.28 -2.11
C ILE A 34 13.77 6.77 -0.67
N ALA A 35 12.73 6.36 0.07
CA ALA A 35 12.45 6.87 1.41
C ALA A 35 13.62 6.71 2.42
N PRO A 36 14.33 5.57 2.50
CA PRO A 36 15.50 5.44 3.38
C PRO A 36 16.63 6.41 3.02
N VAL A 37 16.82 6.68 1.73
CA VAL A 37 17.83 7.65 1.27
C VAL A 37 17.47 9.06 1.74
N VAL A 38 16.19 9.43 1.62
CA VAL A 38 15.67 10.72 2.14
C VAL A 38 15.82 10.79 3.66
N ALA A 39 15.51 9.69 4.37
CA ALA A 39 15.65 9.63 5.83
C ALA A 39 17.09 9.88 6.30
N ILE A 40 18.07 9.28 5.62
CA ILE A 40 19.51 9.47 5.93
C ILE A 40 20.00 10.86 5.53
N ALA A 41 19.53 11.38 4.39
CA ALA A 41 19.93 12.70 3.91
C ALA A 41 19.37 13.86 4.74
N LEU A 42 18.22 13.66 5.37
CA LEU A 42 17.51 14.68 6.15
C LEU A 42 17.14 14.17 7.55
N PRO A 43 18.10 13.77 8.39
CA PRO A 43 17.84 13.09 9.66
C PRO A 43 16.96 13.92 10.60
N HIS A 44 17.14 15.25 10.63
CA HIS A 44 16.37 16.16 11.49
C HIS A 44 14.90 16.34 11.10
N LYS A 45 14.48 15.86 9.93
CA LYS A 45 13.08 15.92 9.48
C LYS A 45 12.31 14.64 9.79
N ASN A 46 12.99 13.60 10.22
CA ASN A 46 12.35 12.34 10.58
C ASN A 46 11.76 12.43 12.00
N ILE A 47 10.74 11.62 12.26
CA ILE A 47 10.19 11.44 13.60
C ILE A 47 11.21 10.71 14.48
N MET A 48 11.91 9.74 13.88
CA MET A 48 13.02 9.06 14.52
C MET A 48 14.31 9.32 13.73
N ASP A 49 15.34 9.81 14.41
CA ASP A 49 16.66 9.90 13.80
C ASP A 49 17.21 8.49 13.53
N PRO A 50 17.57 8.15 12.28
CA PRO A 50 18.02 6.82 11.92
C PRO A 50 19.21 6.32 12.74
N HIS A 51 20.14 7.21 13.12
CA HIS A 51 21.33 6.83 13.89
C HIS A 51 20.96 6.34 15.29
N TYR A 52 20.09 7.07 15.99
CA TYR A 52 19.63 6.68 17.33
C TYR A 52 18.69 5.48 17.26
N LEU A 53 17.86 5.37 16.22
CA LEU A 53 16.98 4.23 15.98
C LEU A 53 17.79 2.94 15.87
N PHE A 54 18.79 2.88 14.97
CA PHE A 54 19.60 1.70 14.78
C PHE A 54 20.38 1.35 16.04
N TYR A 55 20.94 2.34 16.74
CA TYR A 55 21.62 2.11 18.00
C TYR A 55 20.73 1.46 19.06
N ALA A 56 19.49 1.94 19.22
CA ALA A 56 18.54 1.37 20.16
C ALA A 56 18.14 -0.08 19.80
N ILE A 57 17.96 -0.35 18.50
CA ILE A 57 17.69 -1.71 18.00
C ILE A 57 18.84 -2.66 18.30
N TRP A 58 20.10 -2.25 18.06
CA TRP A 58 21.27 -3.05 18.34
C TRP A 58 21.49 -3.34 19.84
N GLN A 59 20.96 -2.48 20.71
CA GLN A 59 20.92 -2.71 22.15
C GLN A 59 19.85 -3.72 22.58
N GLY A 60 19.05 -4.24 21.65
CA GLY A 60 17.96 -5.18 21.94
C GLY A 60 16.77 -4.58 22.66
N LYS A 61 16.55 -3.25 22.55
CA LYS A 61 15.40 -2.58 23.17
C LYS A 61 14.10 -3.04 22.52
N THR A 62 13.04 -3.06 23.32
CA THR A 62 11.68 -3.35 22.82
C THR A 62 11.19 -2.21 21.93
N SER A 63 10.24 -2.49 21.03
CA SER A 63 9.66 -1.49 20.13
C SER A 63 9.06 -0.31 20.89
N GLU A 64 8.44 -0.57 22.03
CA GLU A 64 7.86 0.47 22.89
C GLU A 64 8.94 1.38 23.49
N ALA A 65 10.04 0.80 24.00
CA ALA A 65 11.16 1.56 24.52
C ALA A 65 11.83 2.43 23.42
N VAL A 66 11.97 1.89 22.21
CA VAL A 66 12.50 2.64 21.06
C VAL A 66 11.62 3.84 20.73
N TRP A 67 10.29 3.66 20.66
CA TRP A 67 9.36 4.75 20.40
C TRP A 67 9.42 5.84 21.49
N GLN A 68 9.55 5.45 22.76
CA GLN A 68 9.62 6.40 23.87
C GLN A 68 10.93 7.20 23.85
N GLU A 69 12.07 6.54 23.61
CA GLU A 69 13.38 7.20 23.71
C GLU A 69 13.78 7.98 22.46
N VAL A 70 13.47 7.46 21.27
CA VAL A 70 13.91 8.04 20.00
C VAL A 70 12.83 8.87 19.35
N GLY A 71 11.58 8.43 19.42
CA GLY A 71 10.43 9.06 18.78
C GLY A 71 9.64 10.02 19.70
N GLY A 72 9.97 10.06 20.99
CA GLY A 72 9.19 10.85 21.96
C GLY A 72 7.78 10.28 22.23
N GLY A 73 7.54 9.02 21.89
CA GLY A 73 6.27 8.32 21.98
C GLY A 73 5.69 7.96 20.63
N PHE A 74 4.77 6.98 20.61
CA PHE A 74 4.13 6.53 19.36
C PHE A 74 3.08 7.54 18.89
N PRO A 75 3.24 8.17 17.71
CA PRO A 75 2.36 9.24 17.22
C PRO A 75 1.03 8.74 16.62
N GLY A 76 0.78 7.42 16.68
CA GLY A 76 -0.39 6.79 16.06
C GLY A 76 -0.15 6.30 14.63
N GLY A 77 -1.00 5.38 14.14
CA GLY A 77 -0.82 4.70 12.86
C GLY A 77 -0.98 5.59 11.61
N HIS A 78 -1.51 6.81 11.76
CA HIS A 78 -1.76 7.73 10.65
C HIS A 78 -0.82 8.95 10.65
N PHE A 79 0.27 8.93 11.41
CA PHE A 79 1.24 10.03 11.51
C PHE A 79 1.81 10.48 10.16
N TRP A 80 1.94 9.56 9.22
CA TRP A 80 2.48 9.80 7.89
C TRP A 80 1.70 10.84 7.10
N LEU A 81 0.39 11.02 7.35
CA LEU A 81 -0.45 12.02 6.68
C LEU A 81 0.05 13.46 6.95
N ASN A 82 0.59 13.69 8.16
CA ASN A 82 1.10 15.00 8.57
C ASN A 82 2.62 15.15 8.33
N SER A 83 3.30 14.06 7.98
CA SER A 83 4.76 14.00 7.88
C SER A 83 5.27 13.46 6.55
N LEU A 84 4.54 13.68 5.45
CA LEU A 84 4.89 13.18 4.11
C LEU A 84 6.25 13.69 3.60
N THR A 85 6.76 14.79 4.15
CA THR A 85 8.06 15.36 3.78
C THR A 85 9.23 14.77 4.57
N SER A 86 8.96 13.95 5.59
CA SER A 86 9.96 13.17 6.33
C SER A 86 10.23 11.84 5.62
N GLY A 87 11.42 11.27 5.83
CA GLY A 87 11.74 9.94 5.32
C GLY A 87 10.81 8.86 5.88
N ASP A 88 10.48 8.95 7.18
CA ASP A 88 9.57 8.03 7.87
C ASP A 88 8.15 8.08 7.29
N GLY A 89 7.60 9.28 7.11
CA GLY A 89 6.26 9.46 6.55
C GLY A 89 6.19 9.04 5.08
N PHE A 90 7.25 9.33 4.30
CA PHE A 90 7.35 8.93 2.92
C PHE A 90 7.47 7.39 2.77
N MET A 91 8.23 6.73 3.66
CA MET A 91 8.29 5.27 3.73
C MET A 91 6.91 4.67 4.02
N GLN A 92 6.21 5.22 5.01
CA GLN A 92 4.87 4.76 5.39
C GLN A 92 3.87 4.93 4.25
N LEU A 93 3.95 6.03 3.48
CA LEU A 93 3.15 6.21 2.27
C LEU A 93 3.38 5.08 1.26
N GLY A 94 4.64 4.70 1.02
CA GLY A 94 4.98 3.59 0.13
C GLY A 94 4.38 2.26 0.60
N LEU A 95 4.48 1.97 1.89
CA LEU A 95 3.88 0.76 2.49
C LEU A 95 2.36 0.75 2.37
N VAL A 96 1.68 1.86 2.69
CA VAL A 96 0.22 1.99 2.56
C VAL A 96 -0.22 1.80 1.11
N LEU A 97 0.49 2.42 0.16
CA LEU A 97 0.20 2.28 -1.27
C LEU A 97 0.37 0.82 -1.73
N GLY A 98 1.44 0.15 -1.31
CA GLY A 98 1.68 -1.25 -1.62
C GLY A 98 0.63 -2.18 -1.03
N CYS A 99 0.24 -1.99 0.22
CA CYS A 99 -0.79 -2.79 0.88
C CYS A 99 -2.19 -2.54 0.31
N SER A 100 -2.50 -1.31 -0.13
CA SER A 100 -3.80 -0.94 -0.68
C SER A 100 -3.97 -1.25 -2.17
N CYS A 101 -2.91 -1.62 -2.89
CA CYS A 101 -2.94 -1.82 -4.34
C CYS A 101 -4.00 -2.85 -4.78
N ALA A 102 -4.19 -3.93 -4.02
CA ALA A 102 -5.20 -4.95 -4.31
C ALA A 102 -6.63 -4.40 -4.19
N CYS A 103 -6.89 -3.53 -3.20
CA CYS A 103 -8.19 -2.91 -3.02
C CYS A 103 -8.56 -2.01 -4.22
N VAL A 104 -7.62 -1.14 -4.64
CA VAL A 104 -7.80 -0.26 -5.80
C VAL A 104 -8.01 -1.09 -7.08
N ALA A 105 -7.23 -2.16 -7.26
CA ALA A 105 -7.36 -3.06 -8.40
C ALA A 105 -8.73 -3.76 -8.43
N LEU A 106 -9.24 -4.23 -7.29
CA LEU A 106 -10.56 -4.87 -7.18
C LEU A 106 -11.70 -3.92 -7.50
N LEU A 107 -11.61 -2.65 -7.07
CA LEU A 107 -12.59 -1.62 -7.45
C LEU A 107 -12.57 -1.36 -8.95
N GLY A 108 -11.38 -1.24 -9.55
CA GLY A 108 -11.22 -1.12 -11.01
C GLY A 108 -11.81 -2.30 -11.78
N VAL A 109 -11.58 -3.52 -11.28
CA VAL A 109 -12.13 -4.75 -11.86
C VAL A 109 -13.65 -4.81 -11.74
N ALA A 110 -14.23 -4.40 -10.62
CA ALA A 110 -15.68 -4.35 -10.46
C ALA A 110 -16.31 -3.46 -11.54
N ILE A 111 -15.73 -2.28 -11.77
CA ILE A 111 -16.17 -1.38 -12.86
C ILE A 111 -15.99 -2.04 -14.23
N ALA A 112 -14.89 -2.76 -14.46
CA ALA A 112 -14.64 -3.45 -15.71
C ALA A 112 -15.68 -4.55 -15.98
N TYR A 113 -16.08 -5.32 -14.96
CA TYR A 113 -17.15 -6.32 -15.08
C TYR A 113 -18.52 -5.71 -15.39
N LEU A 114 -18.81 -4.54 -14.81
CA LEU A 114 -20.07 -3.82 -15.11
C LEU A 114 -20.11 -3.26 -16.55
N ARG A 115 -18.93 -2.94 -17.12
CA ARG A 115 -18.80 -2.43 -18.50
C ARG A 115 -18.62 -3.54 -19.55
N ALA A 116 -18.27 -4.75 -19.14
CA ALA A 116 -18.12 -5.88 -20.05
C ALA A 116 -19.46 -6.28 -20.70
N LYS A 117 -19.39 -6.86 -21.88
CA LYS A 117 -20.56 -7.42 -22.59
C LYS A 117 -20.28 -8.91 -22.86
N PRO A 118 -21.09 -9.85 -22.32
CA PRO A 118 -22.23 -9.64 -21.40
C PRO A 118 -21.77 -9.15 -20.01
N ARG A 119 -22.66 -8.43 -19.32
CA ARG A 119 -22.36 -7.92 -17.97
C ARG A 119 -22.26 -9.06 -16.97
N ALA A 120 -21.19 -9.08 -16.20
CA ALA A 120 -20.88 -10.12 -15.22
C ALA A 120 -21.13 -9.60 -13.78
N TYR A 121 -22.39 -9.33 -13.45
CA TYR A 121 -22.78 -8.75 -12.16
C TYR A 121 -22.32 -9.57 -10.95
N GLY A 122 -22.36 -10.91 -11.02
CA GLY A 122 -21.91 -11.77 -9.94
C GLY A 122 -20.43 -11.55 -9.59
N TRP A 123 -19.56 -11.45 -10.59
CA TRP A 123 -18.13 -11.20 -10.39
C TRP A 123 -17.85 -9.77 -9.90
N ALA A 124 -18.64 -8.81 -10.35
CA ALA A 124 -18.54 -7.43 -9.84
C ALA A 124 -18.89 -7.36 -8.35
N LEU A 125 -19.96 -8.06 -7.91
CA LEU A 125 -20.35 -8.14 -6.50
C LEU A 125 -19.29 -8.81 -5.64
N VAL A 126 -18.71 -9.93 -6.09
CA VAL A 126 -17.61 -10.61 -5.39
C VAL A 126 -16.41 -9.68 -5.24
N SER A 127 -16.02 -8.98 -6.30
CA SER A 127 -14.89 -8.04 -6.25
C SER A 127 -15.14 -6.90 -5.26
N LEU A 128 -16.35 -6.33 -5.24
CA LEU A 128 -16.74 -5.28 -4.28
C LEU A 128 -16.78 -5.80 -2.85
N PHE A 129 -17.29 -7.02 -2.64
CA PHE A 129 -17.32 -7.64 -1.32
C PHE A 129 -15.91 -7.81 -0.76
N VAL A 130 -14.98 -8.38 -1.55
CA VAL A 130 -13.59 -8.54 -1.11
C VAL A 130 -12.93 -7.18 -0.87
N ALA A 131 -13.15 -6.18 -1.74
CA ALA A 131 -12.62 -4.84 -1.53
C ALA A 131 -13.15 -4.22 -0.22
N SER A 132 -14.43 -4.41 0.10
CA SER A 132 -15.01 -3.90 1.35
C SER A 132 -14.38 -4.56 2.59
N LEU A 133 -14.08 -5.86 2.56
CA LEU A 133 -13.38 -6.54 3.64
C LEU A 133 -11.97 -5.98 3.86
N VAL A 134 -11.24 -5.70 2.78
CA VAL A 134 -9.89 -5.09 2.87
C VAL A 134 -9.97 -3.69 3.47
N ILE A 135 -10.96 -2.88 3.08
CA ILE A 135 -11.17 -1.53 3.63
C ILE A 135 -11.52 -1.62 5.12
N LEU A 136 -12.43 -2.49 5.52
CA LEU A 136 -12.80 -2.69 6.93
C LEU A 136 -11.61 -3.12 7.78
N ALA A 137 -10.77 -4.02 7.26
CA ALA A 137 -9.53 -4.42 7.92
C ALA A 137 -8.55 -3.25 8.07
N ALA A 138 -8.40 -2.42 7.03
CA ALA A 138 -7.51 -1.26 7.06
C ALA A 138 -7.98 -0.17 8.03
N LEU A 139 -9.29 -0.03 8.26
CA LEU A 139 -9.86 0.92 9.21
C LEU A 139 -9.67 0.49 10.67
N GLY A 140 -9.12 -0.71 10.92
CA GLY A 140 -8.86 -1.18 12.28
C GLY A 140 -10.12 -1.42 13.13
N ILE A 141 -11.25 -1.72 12.49
CA ILE A 141 -12.55 -1.93 13.18
C ILE A 141 -12.53 -3.21 14.03
N TYR A 142 -11.56 -4.09 13.83
CA TYR A 142 -11.33 -5.27 14.64
C TYR A 142 -10.34 -4.95 15.77
N HIS A 143 -10.76 -4.16 16.75
CA HIS A 143 -10.13 -4.15 18.06
C HIS A 143 -10.66 -5.39 18.82
N VAL A 144 -9.90 -6.49 18.77
CA VAL A 144 -10.02 -7.60 19.72
C VAL A 144 -9.03 -7.39 20.83
#